data_80de26106f0c3a1e19b293c328900b94
#
_entry.id   80de26106f0c3a1e19b293c328900b94
#
_cell.length_a   1.000
_cell.length_b   1.000
_cell.length_c   1.000
_cell.angle_alpha   90.00
_cell.angle_beta   90.00
_cell.angle_gamma   90.00
#
_symmetry.space_group_name_H-M   'P 1'
#
loop_
_entity.id
_entity.type
_entity.pdbx_description
1 polymer ?
#
loop_
_entity_poly.entity_id
_entity_poly.type
_entity_poly.pdbx_seq_one_letter_code
_entity_poly.pdbx_strand_id
1 'polypeptide(L)'
;DVCSSDLMGLYAMIREGDIRRDLEIILPLKDKVDFRRMILVTDGTNPSLLMERGYMHDVVQKAVDLGIDPMDAVRMVTLNPAEHLGLDTLIGGVAPGRHGDILLLSKPGLMKPEMVISKGRVVAEKGQMKIPIPDAGYPEPLMNSVKAAPISPSDLKISESLADEEGK
;
A
#
# COMPACT_ATOMS: atom_id res chain seq x y z
N ASP A 1 -17.85 -9.15 7.43
CA ASP A 1 -18.83 -8.84 6.38
C ASP A 1 -18.86 -7.33 6.14
N VAL A 2 -18.49 -6.90 4.91
CA VAL A 2 -18.38 -5.47 4.52
C VAL A 2 -19.70 -4.74 4.66
N CYS A 3 -20.81 -5.37 4.25
CA CYS A 3 -22.14 -4.77 4.37
C CYS A 3 -22.53 -4.54 5.82
N SER A 4 -22.24 -5.48 6.72
CA SER A 4 -22.54 -5.32 8.14
C SER A 4 -21.69 -4.20 8.76
N SER A 5 -20.42 -4.09 8.37
CA SER A 5 -19.55 -3.00 8.82
C SER A 5 -20.05 -1.64 8.36
N ASP A 6 -20.49 -1.51 7.11
CA ASP A 6 -21.06 -0.28 6.56
C ASP A 6 -22.34 0.12 7.30
N LEU A 7 -23.29 -0.80 7.48
CA LEU A 7 -24.53 -0.57 8.23
C LEU A 7 -24.29 -0.13 9.68
N MET A 8 -23.22 -0.61 10.31
CA MET A 8 -22.83 -0.25 11.68
C MET A 8 -21.99 1.03 11.74
N GLY A 9 -21.67 1.63 10.60
CA GLY A 9 -20.83 2.82 10.52
C GLY A 9 -19.35 2.57 10.83
N LEU A 10 -18.87 1.34 10.70
CA LEU A 10 -17.47 0.97 10.86
C LEU A 10 -16.69 1.21 9.56
N TYR A 11 -15.41 1.48 9.69
CA TYR A 11 -14.51 1.49 8.54
C TYR A 11 -14.11 0.06 8.16
N ALA A 12 -14.15 -0.24 6.86
CA ALA A 12 -13.72 -1.52 6.31
C ALA A 12 -12.43 -1.32 5.50
N MET A 13 -11.36 -2.04 5.86
CA MET A 13 -10.10 -2.06 5.10
C MET A 13 -10.12 -3.19 4.08
N ILE A 14 -9.97 -2.84 2.82
CA ILE A 14 -9.91 -3.74 1.67
C ILE A 14 -8.46 -3.87 1.28
N ARG A 15 -7.93 -5.10 1.37
CA ARG A 15 -6.53 -5.39 1.13
C ARG A 15 -6.32 -5.85 -0.31
N GLU A 16 -5.37 -5.22 -0.97
CA GLU A 16 -4.98 -5.57 -2.34
C GLU A 16 -3.45 -5.56 -2.45
N GLY A 17 -2.85 -6.70 -2.20
CA GLY A 17 -1.41 -6.91 -2.22
C GLY A 17 -1.04 -8.24 -2.87
N ASP A 18 0.09 -8.83 -2.45
CA ASP A 18 0.57 -10.09 -3.03
C ASP A 18 -0.27 -11.30 -2.63
N ILE A 19 -0.64 -11.36 -1.34
CA ILE A 19 -1.31 -12.51 -0.75
C ILE A 19 -2.82 -12.32 -0.74
N ARG A 20 -3.28 -11.10 -0.41
CA ARG A 20 -4.70 -10.76 -0.32
C ARG A 20 -5.14 -9.95 -1.52
N ARG A 21 -6.26 -10.36 -2.13
CA ARG A 21 -6.89 -9.74 -3.29
C ARG A 21 -8.37 -9.56 -3.03
N ASP A 22 -8.66 -8.76 -2.01
CA ASP A 22 -10.03 -8.59 -1.50
C ASP A 22 -10.87 -7.66 -2.40
N LEU A 23 -10.23 -6.88 -3.28
CA LEU A 23 -10.91 -5.92 -4.15
C LEU A 23 -11.90 -6.58 -5.10
N GLU A 24 -11.54 -7.71 -5.71
CA GLU A 24 -12.43 -8.47 -6.59
C GLU A 24 -13.63 -9.07 -5.83
N ILE A 25 -13.44 -9.39 -4.55
CA ILE A 25 -14.48 -9.96 -3.69
C ILE A 25 -15.58 -8.94 -3.38
N ILE A 26 -15.21 -7.65 -3.22
CA ILE A 26 -16.19 -6.60 -2.91
C ILE A 26 -16.89 -6.04 -4.15
N LEU A 27 -16.32 -6.24 -5.33
CA LEU A 27 -16.83 -5.67 -6.57
C LEU A 27 -18.32 -5.98 -6.86
N PRO A 28 -18.84 -7.21 -6.61
CA PRO A 28 -20.27 -7.48 -6.77
C PRO A 28 -21.17 -6.68 -5.83
N LEU A 29 -20.60 -6.04 -4.82
CA LEU A 29 -21.31 -5.24 -3.83
C LEU A 29 -21.21 -3.72 -4.09
N LYS A 30 -20.47 -3.29 -5.13
CA LYS A 30 -20.15 -1.88 -5.39
C LYS A 30 -21.36 -0.95 -5.41
N ASP A 31 -22.50 -1.45 -5.91
CA ASP A 31 -23.74 -0.67 -6.00
C ASP A 31 -24.61 -0.76 -4.72
N LYS A 32 -24.14 -1.50 -3.70
CA LYS A 32 -24.85 -1.76 -2.45
C LYS A 32 -24.14 -1.23 -1.21
N VAL A 33 -22.93 -0.72 -1.36
CA VAL A 33 -22.08 -0.26 -0.25
C VAL A 33 -21.70 1.20 -0.43
N ASP A 34 -21.50 1.89 0.67
CA ASP A 34 -21.04 3.27 0.68
C ASP A 34 -19.51 3.31 0.81
N PHE A 35 -18.83 3.74 -0.25
CA PHE A 35 -17.38 3.82 -0.27
C PHE A 35 -16.79 4.87 0.68
N ARG A 36 -17.60 5.75 1.29
CA ARG A 36 -17.10 6.77 2.24
C ARG A 36 -16.43 6.20 3.48
N ARG A 37 -16.74 4.94 3.84
CA ARG A 37 -16.13 4.25 4.99
C ARG A 37 -15.24 3.07 4.58
N MET A 38 -14.85 3.02 3.32
CA MET A 38 -13.94 2.00 2.82
C MET A 38 -12.54 2.57 2.63
N ILE A 39 -11.54 1.79 3.00
CA ILE A 39 -10.12 2.14 2.89
C ILE A 39 -9.44 1.05 2.07
N LEU A 40 -8.73 1.44 1.00
CA LEU A 40 -7.85 0.52 0.28
C LEU A 40 -6.47 0.51 0.92
N VAL A 41 -5.92 -0.68 1.10
CA VAL A 41 -4.57 -0.89 1.64
C VAL A 41 -3.86 -1.98 0.85
N THR A 42 -2.53 -1.91 0.75
CA THR A 42 -1.75 -2.95 0.06
C THR A 42 -1.64 -4.22 0.88
N ASP A 43 -1.56 -4.12 2.20
CA ASP A 43 -1.25 -5.26 3.11
C ASP A 43 0.03 -5.99 2.66
N GLY A 44 0.92 -6.40 2.76
CA GLY A 44 2.16 -7.03 2.30
C GLY A 44 2.39 -6.92 0.79
N THR A 45 3.42 -6.21 0.43
CA THR A 45 3.91 -6.10 -0.95
C THR A 45 5.39 -6.44 -0.97
N ASN A 46 5.80 -7.42 -1.80
CA ASN A 46 7.21 -7.76 -1.93
C ASN A 46 7.99 -6.70 -2.72
N PRO A 47 9.32 -6.59 -2.51
CA PRO A 47 10.14 -5.58 -3.17
C PRO A 47 10.11 -5.65 -4.70
N SER A 48 10.05 -6.84 -5.29
CA SER A 48 10.00 -7.00 -6.76
C SER A 48 8.73 -6.39 -7.34
N LEU A 49 7.59 -6.69 -6.74
CA LEU A 49 6.30 -6.13 -7.17
C LEU A 49 6.27 -4.61 -7.01
N LEU A 50 6.81 -4.11 -5.90
CA LEU A 50 6.94 -2.68 -5.66
C LEU A 50 7.75 -1.98 -6.77
N MET A 51 8.81 -2.60 -7.23
CA MET A 51 9.65 -2.05 -8.31
C MET A 51 9.02 -2.17 -9.70
N GLU A 52 8.28 -3.25 -9.96
CA GLU A 52 7.69 -3.53 -11.28
C GLU A 52 6.37 -2.77 -11.49
N ARG A 53 5.50 -2.78 -10.50
CA ARG A 53 4.13 -2.25 -10.61
C ARG A 53 3.92 -0.94 -9.85
N GLY A 54 4.76 -0.67 -8.87
CA GLY A 54 4.63 0.47 -7.99
C GLY A 54 3.87 0.12 -6.69
N TYR A 55 3.26 1.11 -6.09
CA TYR A 55 2.66 0.97 -4.76
C TYR A 55 1.16 1.28 -4.80
N MET A 56 0.67 2.14 -3.93
CA MET A 56 -0.75 2.47 -3.78
C MET A 56 -1.44 2.92 -5.08
N HIS A 57 -0.71 3.59 -5.99
CA HIS A 57 -1.29 4.02 -7.27
C HIS A 57 -1.70 2.82 -8.17
N ASP A 58 -1.01 1.68 -8.09
CA ASP A 58 -1.40 0.45 -8.81
C ASP A 58 -2.69 -0.14 -8.24
N VAL A 59 -2.85 -0.13 -6.91
CA VAL A 59 -4.09 -0.58 -6.25
C VAL A 59 -5.28 0.30 -6.64
N VAL A 60 -5.10 1.62 -6.66
CA VAL A 60 -6.14 2.55 -7.10
C VAL A 60 -6.47 2.37 -8.58
N GLN A 61 -5.45 2.17 -9.43
CA GLN A 61 -5.65 1.89 -10.86
C GLN A 61 -6.49 0.61 -11.04
N LYS A 62 -6.15 -0.46 -10.32
CA LYS A 62 -6.91 -1.70 -10.36
C LYS A 62 -8.37 -1.49 -9.94
N ALA A 63 -8.62 -0.70 -8.89
CA ALA A 63 -9.98 -0.38 -8.46
C ALA A 63 -10.79 0.31 -9.56
N VAL A 64 -10.18 1.27 -10.26
CA VAL A 64 -10.79 1.99 -11.38
C VAL A 64 -11.04 1.04 -12.57
N ASP A 65 -10.07 0.21 -12.92
CA ASP A 65 -10.19 -0.76 -14.02
C ASP A 65 -11.31 -1.80 -13.76
N LEU A 66 -11.57 -2.11 -12.51
CA LEU A 66 -12.68 -2.95 -12.07
C LEU A 66 -14.03 -2.21 -12.02
N GLY A 67 -14.06 -0.91 -12.31
CA GLY A 67 -15.28 -0.12 -12.45
C GLY A 67 -15.73 0.59 -11.16
N ILE A 68 -14.86 0.80 -10.21
CA ILE A 68 -15.08 1.76 -9.10
C ILE A 68 -14.85 3.17 -9.67
N ASP A 69 -15.71 4.12 -9.29
CA ASP A 69 -15.53 5.51 -9.69
C ASP A 69 -14.16 6.05 -9.29
N PRO A 70 -13.42 6.73 -10.19
CA PRO A 70 -12.07 7.21 -9.89
C PRO A 70 -11.99 8.11 -8.65
N MET A 71 -13.02 8.92 -8.37
CA MET A 71 -13.01 9.80 -7.20
C MET A 71 -13.25 9.00 -5.92
N ASP A 72 -14.09 7.98 -5.95
CA ASP A 72 -14.28 7.07 -4.82
C ASP A 72 -12.99 6.28 -4.54
N ALA A 73 -12.37 5.72 -5.59
CA ALA A 73 -11.10 4.99 -5.46
C ALA A 73 -9.98 5.87 -4.85
N VAL A 74 -9.87 7.13 -5.28
CA VAL A 74 -8.92 8.09 -4.69
C VAL A 74 -9.28 8.42 -3.24
N ARG A 75 -10.55 8.64 -2.91
CA ARG A 75 -10.99 8.90 -1.53
C ARG A 75 -10.67 7.74 -0.59
N MET A 76 -10.82 6.51 -1.05
CA MET A 76 -10.51 5.30 -0.28
C MET A 76 -9.03 5.20 0.13
N VAL A 77 -8.12 5.93 -0.51
CA VAL A 77 -6.69 5.96 -0.17
C VAL A 77 -6.19 7.30 0.35
N THR A 78 -7.05 8.29 0.43
CA THR A 78 -6.68 9.65 0.85
C THR A 78 -7.55 10.15 2.00
N LEU A 79 -8.76 10.61 1.71
CA LEU A 79 -9.65 11.22 2.70
C LEU A 79 -10.16 10.20 3.72
N ASN A 80 -10.65 9.05 3.27
CA ASN A 80 -11.23 8.06 4.19
C ASN A 80 -10.22 7.57 5.25
N PRO A 81 -8.96 7.19 4.91
CA PRO A 81 -7.97 6.86 5.94
C PRO A 81 -7.61 8.06 6.81
N ALA A 82 -7.59 9.28 6.27
CA ALA A 82 -7.34 10.49 7.07
C ALA A 82 -8.44 10.72 8.11
N GLU A 83 -9.71 10.61 7.73
CA GLU A 83 -10.86 10.70 8.62
C GLU A 83 -10.84 9.58 9.68
N HIS A 84 -10.56 8.34 9.27
CA HIS A 84 -10.47 7.20 10.19
C HIS A 84 -9.41 7.41 11.28
N LEU A 85 -8.28 8.04 10.93
CA LEU A 85 -7.18 8.32 11.85
C LEU A 85 -7.32 9.68 12.57
N GLY A 86 -8.35 10.48 12.28
CA GLY A 86 -8.52 11.83 12.83
C GLY A 86 -7.47 12.83 12.32
N LEU A 87 -6.93 12.63 11.13
CA LEU A 87 -5.89 13.45 10.49
C LEU A 87 -6.41 14.28 9.32
N ASP A 88 -7.71 14.28 9.07
CA ASP A 88 -8.34 14.94 7.93
C ASP A 88 -8.22 16.48 7.94
N THR A 89 -7.88 17.08 9.08
CA THR A 89 -7.52 18.50 9.15
C THR A 89 -6.12 18.81 8.59
N LEU A 90 -5.24 17.79 8.51
CA LEU A 90 -3.85 17.92 8.09
C LEU A 90 -3.56 17.33 6.71
N ILE A 91 -4.21 16.20 6.38
CA ILE A 91 -3.98 15.42 5.15
C ILE A 91 -5.31 14.94 4.55
N GLY A 92 -5.24 14.15 3.47
CA GLY A 92 -6.39 13.52 2.84
C GLY A 92 -7.08 14.35 1.76
N GLY A 93 -6.65 15.57 1.50
CA GLY A 93 -7.19 16.40 0.43
C GLY A 93 -6.47 17.75 0.29
N VAL A 94 -6.74 18.44 -0.80
CA VAL A 94 -6.19 19.76 -1.09
C VAL A 94 -7.10 20.84 -0.51
N ALA A 95 -6.69 21.47 0.58
CA ALA A 95 -7.43 22.53 1.24
C ALA A 95 -6.49 23.46 2.03
N PRO A 96 -6.90 24.70 2.35
CA PRO A 96 -6.13 25.58 3.21
C PRO A 96 -5.85 24.93 4.57
N GLY A 97 -4.59 25.02 5.04
CA GLY A 97 -4.16 24.44 6.31
C GLY A 97 -3.71 22.97 6.23
N ARG A 98 -3.97 22.27 5.12
CA ARG A 98 -3.48 20.90 4.91
C ARG A 98 -2.09 20.87 4.30
N HIS A 99 -1.40 19.75 4.46
CA HIS A 99 -0.09 19.52 3.86
C HIS A 99 -0.17 19.59 2.33
N GLY A 100 0.81 20.21 1.70
CA GLY A 100 0.92 20.27 0.24
C GLY A 100 1.55 19.00 -0.35
N ASP A 101 0.95 17.83 -0.07
CA ASP A 101 1.32 16.54 -0.66
C ASP A 101 0.31 16.22 -1.76
N ILE A 102 0.72 16.42 -3.03
CA ILE A 102 -0.18 16.44 -4.19
C ILE A 102 0.40 15.60 -5.32
N LEU A 103 -0.44 14.80 -5.95
CA LEU A 103 -0.14 14.12 -7.20
C LEU A 103 -0.87 14.82 -8.36
N LEU A 104 -0.15 15.15 -9.42
CA LEU A 104 -0.75 15.61 -10.67
C LEU A 104 -0.83 14.44 -11.64
N LEU A 105 -2.05 14.17 -12.10
CA LEU A 105 -2.36 13.12 -13.06
C LEU A 105 -2.70 13.76 -14.41
N SER A 106 -2.38 13.09 -15.53
CA SER A 106 -2.69 13.60 -16.89
C SER A 106 -4.19 13.61 -17.18
N LYS A 107 -4.92 12.67 -16.62
CA LYS A 107 -6.38 12.59 -16.78
C LYS A 107 -7.00 11.80 -15.62
N PRO A 108 -8.30 12.05 -15.31
CA PRO A 108 -9.04 11.23 -14.36
C PRO A 108 -9.04 9.75 -14.79
N GLY A 109 -8.88 8.85 -13.82
CA GLY A 109 -8.87 7.40 -14.08
C GLY A 109 -7.54 6.82 -14.52
N LEU A 110 -6.51 7.62 -14.78
CA LEU A 110 -5.15 7.16 -14.99
C LEU A 110 -4.30 7.52 -13.76
N MET A 111 -4.00 6.54 -12.93
CA MET A 111 -3.35 6.73 -11.62
C MET A 111 -1.81 6.81 -11.70
N LYS A 112 -1.25 7.04 -12.88
CA LYS A 112 0.19 7.27 -13.07
C LYS A 112 0.51 8.75 -12.88
N PRO A 113 1.23 9.15 -11.81
CA PRO A 113 1.56 10.55 -11.57
C PRO A 113 2.53 11.09 -12.63
N GLU A 114 2.23 12.27 -13.16
CA GLU A 114 3.19 13.06 -13.97
C GLU A 114 4.09 13.92 -13.10
N MET A 115 3.55 14.39 -11.97
CA MET A 115 4.31 15.19 -11.00
C MET A 115 3.90 14.79 -9.58
N VAL A 116 4.89 14.74 -8.71
CA VAL A 116 4.72 14.49 -7.27
C VAL A 116 5.23 15.69 -6.51
N ILE A 117 4.35 16.27 -5.72
CA ILE A 117 4.66 17.38 -4.81
C ILE A 117 4.60 16.83 -3.39
N SER A 118 5.62 17.08 -2.59
CA SER A 118 5.65 16.75 -1.16
C SER A 118 6.05 17.96 -0.36
N LYS A 119 5.28 18.25 0.67
CA LYS A 119 5.44 19.46 1.52
C LYS A 119 5.57 20.75 0.68
N GLY A 120 4.78 20.85 -0.39
CA GLY A 120 4.76 22.00 -1.28
C GLY A 120 5.96 22.10 -2.25
N ARG A 121 6.80 21.07 -2.36
CA ARG A 121 7.96 21.03 -3.27
C ARG A 121 7.80 19.91 -4.29
N VAL A 122 8.14 20.18 -5.55
CA VAL A 122 8.20 19.14 -6.58
C VAL A 122 9.36 18.20 -6.26
N VAL A 123 9.04 16.94 -5.98
CA VAL A 123 10.02 15.89 -5.62
C VAL A 123 10.25 14.89 -6.74
N ALA A 124 9.29 14.71 -7.65
CA ALA A 124 9.45 13.90 -8.85
C ALA A 124 8.60 14.46 -10.00
N GLU A 125 9.04 14.27 -11.21
CA GLU A 125 8.36 14.67 -12.43
C GLU A 125 8.70 13.72 -13.57
N LYS A 126 7.70 13.31 -14.35
CA LYS A 126 7.86 12.41 -15.51
C LYS A 126 8.64 11.13 -15.17
N GLY A 127 8.41 10.56 -13.99
CA GLY A 127 9.07 9.35 -13.53
C GLY A 127 10.51 9.53 -13.02
N GLN A 128 10.99 10.77 -12.89
CA GLN A 128 12.34 11.07 -12.42
C GLN A 128 12.31 11.84 -11.09
N MET A 129 13.11 11.40 -10.14
CA MET A 129 13.34 12.13 -8.89
C MET A 129 14.06 13.45 -9.18
N LYS A 130 13.57 14.53 -8.58
CA LYS A 130 14.16 15.90 -8.68
C LYS A 130 15.00 16.27 -7.47
N ILE A 131 14.87 15.51 -6.40
CA ILE A 131 15.65 15.67 -5.17
C ILE A 131 16.48 14.43 -4.92
N PRO A 132 17.68 14.54 -4.33
CA PRO A 132 18.44 13.37 -3.92
C PRO A 132 17.67 12.61 -2.85
N ILE A 133 17.71 11.27 -2.95
CA ILE A 133 17.21 10.42 -1.87
C ILE A 133 18.28 10.47 -0.76
N PRO A 134 17.92 10.93 0.46
CA PRO A 134 18.90 10.97 1.54
C PRO A 134 19.35 9.55 1.88
N ASP A 135 20.65 9.36 2.00
CA ASP A 135 21.20 8.13 2.55
C ASP A 135 20.92 8.12 4.06
N ALA A 136 19.97 7.29 4.46
CA ALA A 136 19.67 7.06 5.86
C ALA A 136 20.69 6.06 6.42
N GLY A 137 21.88 6.53 6.77
CA GLY A 137 22.86 5.71 7.46
C GLY A 137 22.24 5.05 8.70
N TYR A 138 22.32 3.72 8.78
CA TYR A 138 21.84 3.01 9.96
C TYR A 138 22.89 3.01 11.05
N PRO A 139 22.51 3.25 12.33
CA PRO A 139 23.43 3.10 13.46
C PRO A 139 24.05 1.71 13.49
N GLU A 140 25.34 1.62 13.84
CA GLU A 140 26.07 0.37 13.83
C GLU A 140 25.41 -0.76 14.66
N PRO A 141 24.78 -0.51 15.83
CA PRO A 141 24.05 -1.55 16.56
C PRO A 141 22.90 -2.20 15.77
N LEU A 142 22.30 -1.49 14.82
CA LEU A 142 21.27 -2.04 13.95
C LEU A 142 21.88 -2.87 12.81
N MET A 143 23.01 -2.45 12.27
CA MET A 143 23.73 -3.17 11.22
C MET A 143 24.32 -4.49 11.72
N ASN A 144 24.71 -4.55 12.99
CA ASN A 144 25.31 -5.69 13.66
C ASN A 144 24.37 -6.35 14.68
N SER A 145 23.06 -6.31 14.45
CA SER A 145 22.06 -6.86 15.39
C SER A 145 22.00 -8.39 15.38
N VAL A 146 22.31 -9.03 14.26
CA VAL A 146 22.32 -10.49 14.12
C VAL A 146 23.72 -11.01 14.38
N LYS A 147 23.87 -11.75 15.48
CA LYS A 147 25.12 -12.41 15.86
C LYS A 147 24.95 -13.93 15.76
N ALA A 148 24.85 -14.42 14.53
CA ALA A 148 24.80 -15.85 14.28
C ALA A 148 26.22 -16.44 14.28
N ALA A 149 26.41 -17.63 14.85
CA ALA A 149 27.61 -18.39 14.66
C ALA A 149 27.79 -18.75 13.17
N PRO A 150 29.01 -18.88 12.67
CA PRO A 150 29.23 -19.37 11.32
C PRO A 150 28.55 -20.72 11.11
N ILE A 151 27.71 -20.81 10.08
CA ILE A 151 27.01 -22.05 9.72
C ILE A 151 27.80 -22.70 8.59
N SER A 152 28.17 -23.98 8.76
CA SER A 152 28.80 -24.79 7.73
C SER A 152 27.75 -25.67 7.02
N PRO A 153 28.01 -26.14 5.79
CA PRO A 153 27.13 -27.09 5.13
C PRO A 153 26.85 -28.37 5.93
N SER A 154 27.76 -28.78 6.84
CA SER A 154 27.54 -29.92 7.72
C SER A 154 26.47 -29.69 8.78
N ASP A 155 26.24 -28.42 9.19
CA ASP A 155 25.25 -28.07 10.21
C ASP A 155 23.83 -28.12 9.65
N LEU A 156 23.70 -28.13 8.33
CA LEU A 156 22.43 -28.20 7.61
C LEU A 156 22.06 -29.64 7.16
N LYS A 157 22.89 -30.62 7.51
CA LYS A 157 22.59 -32.02 7.19
C LYS A 157 21.48 -32.53 8.09
N ILE A 158 20.42 -33.02 7.48
CA ILE A 158 19.38 -33.78 8.17
C ILE A 158 19.98 -35.13 8.56
N SER A 159 19.86 -35.52 9.82
CA SER A 159 20.34 -36.86 10.26
C SER A 159 19.50 -37.94 9.60
N GLU A 160 20.13 -39.01 9.14
CA GLU A 160 19.44 -40.18 8.51
C GLU A 160 18.34 -40.75 9.41
N SER A 161 18.49 -40.66 10.74
CA SER A 161 17.47 -41.09 11.70
C SER A 161 16.17 -40.31 11.67
N LEU A 162 16.15 -39.11 11.10
CA LEU A 162 14.93 -38.31 10.90
C LEU A 162 14.32 -38.48 9.50
N ALA A 163 15.11 -39.03 8.56
CA ALA A 163 14.62 -39.29 7.20
C ALA A 163 13.81 -40.60 7.12
N ASP A 164 14.01 -41.55 8.06
CA ASP A 164 13.39 -42.87 8.04
C ASP A 164 12.01 -42.92 8.72
N GLU A 165 11.61 -41.93 9.50
CA GLU A 165 10.31 -41.93 10.18
C GLU A 165 9.15 -41.33 9.35
N GLU A 166 9.43 -40.58 8.30
CA GLU A 166 8.43 -39.99 7.41
C GLU A 166 8.77 -40.12 5.92
N GLY A 167 9.24 -41.29 5.51
CA GLY A 167 9.49 -41.59 4.10
C GLY A 167 8.24 -41.62 3.23
N LYS A 168 7.59 -40.45 3.13
CA LYS A 168 6.61 -40.10 2.08
C LYS A 168 6.74 -38.64 1.71
#